data_2b26f4124f164c89fcc5cdadc3de35e5
#
_entry.id   2b26f4124f164c89fcc5cdadc3de35e5
#
_cell.length_a   1.000
_cell.length_b   1.000
_cell.length_c   1.000
_cell.angle_alpha   90.00
_cell.angle_beta   90.00
_cell.angle_gamma   90.00
#
_symmetry.space_group_name_H-M   'P 1'
#
loop_
_entity.id
_entity.type
_entity.pdbx_description
1 polymer ?
#
loop_
_entity_poly.entity_id
_entity_poly.type
_entity_poly.pdbx_seq_one_letter_code
_entity_poly.pdbx_strand_id
1 'polypeptide(L)'
;MSQPLPAIRARLGLIGTFLFFDTGVQIVFKLAAQQLGDGALDAGWLAAAASSPTVWFAVVLYLTVFVLWMLILQQIDLSRAFPLTALTYVTVPAAGLLFFHESLSLAQAGGIALILAGVVLVGQHD
;
A
#
# COMPACT_ATOMS: atom_id res chain seq x y z
N MET A 1 -28.69 1.59 -6.76
CA MET A 1 -28.57 0.61 -7.84
C MET A 1 -27.78 -0.61 -7.36
N SER A 2 -28.39 -1.77 -7.47
CA SER A 2 -27.73 -2.98 -7.09
C SER A 2 -26.83 -3.48 -8.24
N GLN A 3 -25.56 -3.67 -7.95
CA GLN A 3 -24.63 -4.27 -8.89
C GLN A 3 -24.81 -5.79 -8.86
N PRO A 4 -24.62 -6.50 -10.00
CA PRO A 4 -24.65 -7.96 -9.95
C PRO A 4 -23.52 -8.49 -9.08
N LEU A 5 -23.78 -9.60 -8.38
CA LEU A 5 -22.82 -10.22 -7.48
C LEU A 5 -21.44 -10.49 -8.12
N PRO A 6 -21.38 -10.99 -9.39
CA PRO A 6 -20.07 -11.22 -10.01
C PRO A 6 -19.27 -9.92 -10.17
N ALA A 7 -19.93 -8.79 -10.48
CA ALA A 7 -19.26 -7.51 -10.62
C ALA A 7 -18.71 -7.02 -9.27
N ILE A 8 -19.49 -7.21 -8.21
CA ILE A 8 -19.06 -6.84 -6.85
C ILE A 8 -17.85 -7.67 -6.45
N ARG A 9 -17.90 -8.98 -6.69
CA ARG A 9 -16.78 -9.87 -6.37
C ARG A 9 -15.53 -9.50 -7.14
N ALA A 10 -15.67 -9.15 -8.43
CA ALA A 10 -14.54 -8.73 -9.25
C ALA A 10 -13.91 -7.46 -8.70
N ARG A 11 -14.72 -6.50 -8.28
CA ARG A 11 -14.23 -5.25 -7.69
C ARG A 11 -13.52 -5.50 -6.38
N LEU A 12 -14.10 -6.33 -5.51
CA LEU A 12 -13.49 -6.66 -4.23
C LEU A 12 -12.17 -7.39 -4.42
N GLY A 13 -12.14 -8.31 -5.41
CA GLY A 13 -10.91 -9.01 -5.75
C GLY A 13 -9.83 -8.06 -6.24
N LEU A 14 -10.20 -7.10 -7.09
CA LEU A 14 -9.28 -6.11 -7.61
C LEU A 14 -8.72 -5.22 -6.50
N ILE A 15 -9.60 -4.74 -5.61
CA ILE A 15 -9.20 -3.92 -4.48
C ILE A 15 -8.28 -4.71 -3.54
N GLY A 16 -8.65 -5.95 -3.23
CA GLY A 16 -7.83 -6.82 -2.39
C GLY A 16 -6.46 -7.09 -2.98
N THR A 17 -6.40 -7.34 -4.29
CA THR A 17 -5.13 -7.51 -5.01
C THR A 17 -4.29 -6.24 -4.94
N PHE A 18 -4.93 -5.09 -5.17
CA PHE A 18 -4.25 -3.79 -5.07
C PHE A 18 -3.65 -3.59 -3.68
N LEU A 19 -4.43 -3.83 -2.62
CA LEU A 19 -3.96 -3.65 -1.25
C LEU A 19 -2.82 -4.60 -0.93
N PHE A 20 -2.89 -5.84 -1.40
CA PHE A 20 -1.84 -6.81 -1.21
C PHE A 20 -0.53 -6.35 -1.84
N PHE A 21 -0.57 -5.94 -3.11
CA PHE A 21 0.63 -5.49 -3.81
C PHE A 21 1.13 -4.16 -3.27
N ASP A 22 0.22 -3.24 -2.91
CA ASP A 22 0.60 -1.95 -2.35
C ASP A 22 1.32 -2.12 -1.00
N THR A 23 0.81 -3.01 -0.15
CA THR A 23 1.49 -3.35 1.11
C THR A 23 2.84 -4.00 0.83
N GLY A 24 2.88 -4.89 -0.16
CA GLY A 24 4.12 -5.55 -0.57
C GLY A 24 5.19 -4.55 -1.02
N VAL A 25 4.78 -3.53 -1.79
CA VAL A 25 5.69 -2.46 -2.21
C VAL A 25 6.32 -1.78 -1.00
N GLN A 26 5.51 -1.45 0.00
CA GLN A 26 6.01 -0.78 1.20
C GLN A 26 7.01 -1.65 1.95
N ILE A 27 6.73 -2.96 2.05
CA ILE A 27 7.64 -3.90 2.71
C ILE A 27 8.95 -4.00 1.94
N VAL A 28 8.89 -4.13 0.61
CA VAL A 28 10.10 -4.25 -0.22
C VAL A 28 10.91 -2.96 -0.17
N PHE A 29 10.27 -1.79 -0.19
CA PHE A 29 10.98 -0.52 -0.03
C PHE A 29 11.70 -0.46 1.30
N LYS A 30 11.05 -0.93 2.37
CA LYS A 30 11.68 -0.97 3.69
C LYS A 30 12.91 -1.89 3.70
N LEU A 31 12.79 -3.06 3.10
CA LEU A 31 13.93 -3.98 2.99
C LEU A 31 15.07 -3.38 2.17
N ALA A 32 14.74 -2.72 1.06
CA ALA A 32 15.74 -2.05 0.23
C ALA A 32 16.46 -0.95 1.02
N ALA A 33 15.69 -0.16 1.77
CA ALA A 33 16.26 0.91 2.59
C ALA A 33 17.19 0.36 3.66
N GLN A 34 16.81 -0.76 4.29
CA GLN A 34 17.66 -1.40 5.29
C GLN A 34 18.95 -1.94 4.69
N GLN A 35 18.89 -2.48 3.47
CA GLN A 35 20.07 -3.00 2.78
C GLN A 35 21.04 -1.89 2.37
N LEU A 36 20.51 -0.72 1.97
CA LEU A 36 21.32 0.40 1.54
C LEU A 36 21.90 1.19 2.71
N GLY A 37 21.24 1.14 3.88
CA GLY A 37 21.69 1.85 5.08
C GLY A 37 21.40 3.35 5.02
N ASP A 38 21.89 4.06 6.04
CA ASP A 38 21.64 5.49 6.23
C ASP A 38 22.78 6.36 5.67
N GLY A 39 23.44 5.90 4.63
CA GLY A 39 24.53 6.65 4.00
C GLY A 39 24.06 7.92 3.31
N ALA A 40 25.01 8.83 3.07
CA ALA A 40 24.72 10.05 2.32
C ALA A 40 24.31 9.71 0.87
N LEU A 41 23.45 10.53 0.30
CA LEU A 41 23.01 10.38 -1.11
C LEU A 41 24.12 10.83 -2.05
N ASP A 42 25.14 10.01 -2.20
CA ASP A 42 26.27 10.26 -3.08
C ASP A 42 26.25 9.28 -4.26
N ALA A 43 27.25 9.40 -5.13
CA ALA A 43 27.37 8.53 -6.30
C ALA A 43 27.49 7.06 -5.92
N GLY A 44 28.19 6.77 -4.81
CA GLY A 44 28.33 5.41 -4.33
C GLY A 44 27.02 4.80 -3.86
N TRP A 45 26.22 5.58 -3.14
CA TRP A 45 24.89 5.16 -2.70
C TRP A 45 23.98 4.89 -3.90
N LEU A 46 24.00 5.80 -4.89
CA LEU A 46 23.20 5.64 -6.10
C LEU A 46 23.61 4.42 -6.91
N ALA A 47 24.91 4.16 -7.00
CA ALA A 47 25.41 2.97 -7.70
C ALA A 47 24.97 1.69 -6.96
N ALA A 48 25.03 1.68 -5.63
CA ALA A 48 24.57 0.56 -4.82
C ALA A 48 23.07 0.31 -5.04
N ALA A 49 22.25 1.38 -5.04
CA ALA A 49 20.83 1.28 -5.29
C ALA A 49 20.54 0.72 -6.68
N ALA A 50 21.24 1.23 -7.71
CA ALA A 50 21.03 0.79 -9.08
C ALA A 50 21.45 -0.66 -9.32
N SER A 51 22.36 -1.20 -8.50
CA SER A 51 22.81 -2.58 -8.62
C SER A 51 22.07 -3.54 -7.69
N SER A 52 21.17 -3.05 -6.85
CA SER A 52 20.45 -3.88 -5.89
C SER A 52 19.25 -4.58 -6.55
N PRO A 53 19.18 -5.92 -6.54
CA PRO A 53 18.00 -6.63 -7.05
C PRO A 53 16.73 -6.28 -6.30
N THR A 54 16.83 -6.00 -4.99
CA THR A 54 15.67 -5.63 -4.16
C THR A 54 15.07 -4.32 -4.63
N VAL A 55 15.90 -3.33 -5.00
CA VAL A 55 15.43 -2.05 -5.53
C VAL A 55 14.68 -2.25 -6.85
N TRP A 56 15.23 -3.05 -7.74
CA TRP A 56 14.57 -3.34 -9.02
C TRP A 56 13.27 -4.10 -8.85
N PHE A 57 13.23 -5.03 -7.89
CA PHE A 57 12.00 -5.73 -7.55
C PHE A 57 10.94 -4.75 -7.04
N ALA A 58 11.34 -3.78 -6.22
CA ALA A 58 10.44 -2.73 -5.73
C ALA A 58 9.89 -1.89 -6.89
N VAL A 59 10.73 -1.57 -7.88
CA VAL A 59 10.30 -0.80 -9.06
C VAL A 59 9.23 -1.57 -9.83
N VAL A 60 9.44 -2.86 -10.08
CA VAL A 60 8.47 -3.70 -10.79
C VAL A 60 7.15 -3.78 -10.03
N LEU A 61 7.21 -3.99 -8.70
CA LEU A 61 6.02 -4.00 -7.87
C LEU A 61 5.28 -2.67 -7.91
N TYR A 62 6.02 -1.57 -7.87
CA TYR A 62 5.43 -0.23 -7.91
C TYR A 62 4.69 -0.01 -9.24
N LEU A 63 5.28 -0.42 -10.35
CA LEU A 63 4.61 -0.32 -11.65
C LEU A 63 3.36 -1.21 -11.69
N THR A 64 3.41 -2.39 -11.09
CA THR A 64 2.24 -3.26 -10.98
C THR A 64 1.12 -2.60 -10.20
N VAL A 65 1.46 -1.98 -9.07
CA VAL A 65 0.48 -1.25 -8.26
C VAL A 65 -0.12 -0.09 -9.04
N PHE A 66 0.70 0.62 -9.82
CA PHE A 66 0.21 1.71 -10.66
C PHE A 66 -0.83 1.20 -11.67
N VAL A 67 -0.53 0.10 -12.34
CA VAL A 67 -1.47 -0.49 -13.32
C VAL A 67 -2.76 -0.90 -12.61
N LEU A 68 -2.66 -1.56 -11.45
CA LEU A 68 -3.83 -1.96 -10.67
C LEU A 68 -4.68 -0.74 -10.27
N TRP A 69 -4.02 0.34 -9.86
CA TRP A 69 -4.71 1.58 -9.51
C TRP A 69 -5.48 2.15 -10.70
N MET A 70 -4.86 2.15 -11.86
CA MET A 70 -5.53 2.62 -13.07
C MET A 70 -6.74 1.75 -13.42
N LEU A 71 -6.64 0.44 -13.23
CA LEU A 71 -7.76 -0.47 -13.44
C LEU A 71 -8.91 -0.21 -12.45
N ILE A 72 -8.56 0.08 -11.20
CA ILE A 72 -9.56 0.43 -10.18
C ILE A 72 -10.29 1.71 -10.57
N LEU A 73 -9.57 2.73 -11.03
CA LEU A 73 -10.17 4.01 -11.40
C LEU A 73 -11.09 3.90 -12.60
N GLN A 74 -10.93 2.88 -13.45
CA GLN A 74 -11.86 2.62 -14.55
C GLN A 74 -13.20 2.11 -14.07
N GLN A 75 -13.26 1.50 -12.89
CA GLN A 75 -14.46 0.85 -12.36
C GLN A 75 -15.11 1.62 -11.22
N ILE A 76 -14.32 2.40 -10.50
CA ILE A 76 -14.76 3.09 -9.28
C ILE A 76 -14.29 4.54 -9.35
N ASP A 77 -15.17 5.46 -8.96
CA ASP A 77 -14.84 6.89 -8.93
C ASP A 77 -13.67 7.14 -7.96
N LEU A 78 -12.86 8.13 -8.28
CA LEU A 78 -11.72 8.52 -7.46
C LEU A 78 -12.13 8.84 -6.02
N SER A 79 -13.29 9.48 -5.86
CA SER A 79 -13.79 9.84 -4.53
C SER A 79 -14.04 8.64 -3.64
N ARG A 80 -14.33 7.48 -4.23
CA ARG A 80 -14.51 6.22 -3.49
C ARG A 80 -13.23 5.41 -3.40
N ALA A 81 -12.44 5.42 -4.48
CA ALA A 81 -11.21 4.63 -4.53
C ALA A 81 -10.13 5.20 -3.60
N PHE A 82 -10.03 6.52 -3.52
CA PHE A 82 -8.99 7.17 -2.74
C PHE A 82 -9.05 6.82 -1.25
N PRO A 83 -10.22 6.84 -0.59
CA PRO A 83 -10.29 6.40 0.82
C PRO A 83 -9.91 4.94 1.02
N LEU A 84 -10.12 4.08 0.00
CA LEU A 84 -9.74 2.68 0.10
C LEU A 84 -8.21 2.52 0.19
N THR A 85 -7.44 3.41 -0.43
CA THR A 85 -5.98 3.37 -0.31
C THR A 85 -5.53 3.69 1.12
N ALA A 86 -6.35 4.39 1.89
CA ALA A 86 -6.04 4.67 3.30
C ALA A 86 -5.93 3.39 4.12
N LEU A 87 -6.53 2.28 3.65
CA LEU A 87 -6.40 0.99 4.32
C LEU A 87 -4.95 0.50 4.34
N THR A 88 -4.10 0.96 3.42
CA THR A 88 -2.67 0.61 3.46
C THR A 88 -2.00 1.17 4.71
N TYR A 89 -2.53 2.26 5.26
CA TYR A 89 -2.02 2.81 6.52
C TYR A 89 -2.33 1.91 7.72
N VAL A 90 -3.19 0.90 7.53
CA VAL A 90 -3.46 -0.14 8.52
C VAL A 90 -2.65 -1.40 8.19
N THR A 91 -2.65 -1.81 6.92
CA THR A 91 -2.00 -3.06 6.51
C THR A 91 -0.48 -2.97 6.62
N VAL A 92 0.11 -1.81 6.32
CA VAL A 92 1.56 -1.64 6.38
C VAL A 92 2.08 -1.71 7.83
N PRO A 93 1.50 -0.97 8.80
CA PRO A 93 1.92 -1.14 10.20
C PRO A 93 1.66 -2.55 10.73
N ALA A 94 0.56 -3.18 10.33
CA ALA A 94 0.28 -4.56 10.75
C ALA A 94 1.37 -5.51 10.26
N ALA A 95 1.79 -5.35 9.00
CA ALA A 95 2.89 -6.13 8.44
C ALA A 95 4.21 -5.85 9.18
N GLY A 96 4.44 -4.59 9.54
CA GLY A 96 5.61 -4.22 10.33
C GLY A 96 5.67 -4.93 11.67
N LEU A 97 4.53 -5.00 12.36
CA LEU A 97 4.44 -5.72 13.64
C LEU A 97 4.71 -7.22 13.46
N LEU A 98 4.15 -7.82 12.39
CA LEU A 98 4.23 -9.25 12.20
C LEU A 98 5.59 -9.71 11.65
N PHE A 99 6.16 -8.96 10.71
CA PHE A 99 7.37 -9.39 10.00
C PHE A 99 8.65 -8.73 10.50
N PHE A 100 8.55 -7.51 11.01
CA PHE A 100 9.71 -6.73 11.44
C PHE A 100 9.78 -6.53 12.95
N HIS A 101 8.80 -7.06 13.68
CA HIS A 101 8.71 -6.96 15.14
C HIS A 101 8.77 -5.50 15.62
N GLU A 102 8.21 -4.59 14.84
CA GLU A 102 8.14 -3.18 15.22
C GLU A 102 7.08 -2.97 16.30
N SER A 103 7.29 -1.98 17.14
CA SER A 103 6.31 -1.59 18.13
C SER A 103 5.41 -0.49 17.58
N LEU A 104 4.15 -0.52 17.99
CA LEU A 104 3.15 0.47 17.60
C LEU A 104 2.96 1.45 18.74
N SER A 105 3.20 2.74 18.48
CA SER A 105 2.99 3.77 19.50
C SER A 105 1.50 4.03 19.70
N LEU A 106 1.15 4.62 20.84
CA LEU A 106 -0.24 4.99 21.14
C LEU A 106 -0.76 6.00 20.11
N ALA A 107 0.10 6.94 19.67
CA ALA A 107 -0.26 7.91 18.65
C ALA A 107 -0.56 7.23 17.32
N GLN A 108 0.24 6.23 16.93
CA GLN A 108 0.02 5.47 15.70
C GLN A 108 -1.28 4.69 15.77
N ALA A 109 -1.55 4.05 16.90
CA ALA A 109 -2.80 3.31 17.10
C ALA A 109 -4.01 4.23 16.99
N GLY A 110 -3.93 5.43 17.58
CA GLY A 110 -4.98 6.43 17.48
C GLY A 110 -5.20 6.90 16.04
N GLY A 111 -4.11 7.14 15.30
CA GLY A 111 -4.19 7.52 13.90
C GLY A 111 -4.82 6.45 13.03
N ILE A 112 -4.47 5.20 13.24
CA ILE A 112 -5.06 4.07 12.53
C ILE A 112 -6.55 3.98 12.81
N ALA A 113 -6.96 4.17 14.07
CA ALA A 113 -8.38 4.15 14.44
C ALA A 113 -9.15 5.26 13.73
N LEU A 114 -8.56 6.47 13.62
CA LEU A 114 -9.17 7.58 12.91
C LEU A 114 -9.31 7.29 11.42
N ILE A 115 -8.30 6.68 10.80
CA ILE A 115 -8.35 6.30 9.39
C ILE A 115 -9.47 5.29 9.15
N LEU A 116 -9.58 4.28 10.00
CA LEU A 116 -10.63 3.27 9.89
C LEU A 116 -12.01 3.91 10.04
N ALA A 117 -12.17 4.82 11.00
CA ALA A 117 -13.44 5.54 11.17
C ALA A 117 -13.79 6.34 9.94
N GLY A 118 -12.80 7.04 9.35
CA GLY A 118 -13.02 7.81 8.13
C GLY A 118 -13.43 6.94 6.95
N VAL A 119 -12.79 5.79 6.77
CA VAL A 119 -13.12 4.86 5.69
C VAL A 119 -14.55 4.33 5.84
N VAL A 120 -14.94 3.98 7.07
CA VAL A 120 -16.32 3.52 7.35
C VAL A 120 -17.33 4.61 7.04
N LEU A 121 -17.05 5.85 7.46
CA LEU A 121 -17.96 6.97 7.20
C LEU A 121 -18.14 7.23 5.71
N VAL A 122 -17.06 7.18 4.93
CA VAL A 122 -17.14 7.35 3.49
C VAL A 122 -17.95 6.23 2.85
N GLY A 123 -17.71 4.99 3.32
CA GLY A 123 -18.45 3.83 2.80
C GLY A 123 -19.94 3.90 3.08
N GLN A 124 -20.35 4.49 4.21
CA GLN A 124 -21.76 4.61 4.56
C GLN A 124 -22.51 5.62 3.71
N HIS A 125 -21.84 6.62 3.15
CA HIS A 125 -22.46 7.64 2.32
C HIS A 125 -22.57 7.25 0.86
N ASP A 126 -22.12 6.08 0.50
CA ASP A 126 -22.21 5.53 -0.84
C ASP A 126 -23.31 4.48 -0.92
#